data_8bed4490d3e1eca7ed591bf87207a454
#
_entry.id   8bed4490d3e1eca7ed591bf87207a454
#
_cell.length_a   1.000
_cell.length_b   1.000
_cell.length_c   1.000
_cell.angle_alpha   90.00
_cell.angle_beta   90.00
_cell.angle_gamma   90.00
#
_symmetry.space_group_name_H-M   'P 1'
#
loop_
_entity.id
_entity.type
_entity.pdbx_description
1 polymer ?
#
loop_
_entity_poly.entity_id
_entity_poly.type
_entity_poly.pdbx_seq_one_letter_code
_entity_poly.pdbx_strand_id
1 'polypeptide(L)'
;VTAPALTPRQTRIAVIAAVVVGVLLLVYVFAVLSSGSSAQSGTVVGGVDISGMSEEEAAQAVAEGNAARVDRPLRVKAEGISFRVQPEQAGLTLDASASVAPAFGRTWNPISLLTAPFSSRELPLVAAVDDAALASEVTQLADAVTQAPVEPRIVMRNGQARVREGSPGRELDVEATSEALRAAFLSPRRPIEAPLLSVQPTITPEATEEALALARSATSAPVIVQAGSVTAELTGAEIGDALSFTTEGSTLVPRLNGAKLHAAIDDQLGSIETPGRDATFRIRQGVPQVVSSKVGRGVEDEELASSVASVLGAPAGDRTVTVSVGVREPKLTTAQAASLGINEKISSFTQKYPYAAYRSQNIGQAAERINGTLLMPGETFSLNDTILERTVENGYTTGYVVGEGGVFREDLGGGVSASATTTWTAAFYAGMERVQTVAHSIWISRYEPGLEATVAWGIFDLKFRNDTPNAVFITAGTTPTSMTVSFWGTPKYDKIVAESGLRTNVVPFSKLYNEDPACEPQSGIDGFTITVDRVFYEGGQETR
;
A
#
# COMPACT_ATOMS: atom_id res chain seq x y z
N VAL A 1 -42.17 -9.81 92.37
CA VAL A 1 -41.81 -11.17 91.98
C VAL A 1 -40.28 -11.24 92.03
N THR A 2 -39.79 -11.80 93.17
CA THR A 2 -38.37 -12.07 93.40
C THR A 2 -37.98 -13.29 92.54
N ALA A 3 -37.00 -13.11 91.66
CA ALA A 3 -36.45 -14.21 90.86
C ALA A 3 -35.84 -15.28 91.78
N PRO A 4 -36.08 -16.58 91.54
CA PRO A 4 -35.52 -17.63 92.39
C PRO A 4 -34.01 -17.66 92.31
N ALA A 5 -33.32 -17.70 93.49
CA ALA A 5 -31.87 -17.81 93.56
C ALA A 5 -31.40 -19.15 92.94
N LEU A 6 -30.48 -19.09 92.03
CA LEU A 6 -29.88 -20.25 91.35
C LEU A 6 -29.22 -21.18 92.38
N THR A 7 -29.43 -22.48 92.29
CA THR A 7 -28.74 -23.48 93.12
C THR A 7 -27.22 -23.46 92.84
N PRO A 8 -26.34 -23.82 93.79
CA PRO A 8 -24.88 -23.81 93.63
C PRO A 8 -24.38 -24.58 92.37
N ARG A 9 -25.14 -25.59 91.97
CA ARG A 9 -24.84 -26.37 90.73
C ARG A 9 -25.21 -25.60 89.46
N GLN A 10 -26.37 -24.86 89.47
CA GLN A 10 -26.80 -24.01 88.40
C GLN A 10 -25.89 -22.78 88.23
N THR A 11 -25.39 -22.21 89.33
CA THR A 11 -24.43 -21.12 89.32
C THR A 11 -23.10 -21.55 88.71
N ARG A 12 -22.59 -22.76 89.05
CA ARG A 12 -21.37 -23.31 88.45
C ARG A 12 -21.55 -23.57 86.97
N ILE A 13 -22.68 -24.11 86.54
CA ILE A 13 -22.99 -24.33 85.12
C ILE A 13 -23.09 -22.98 84.37
N ALA A 14 -23.76 -21.99 84.99
CA ALA A 14 -23.87 -20.64 84.37
C ALA A 14 -22.51 -19.95 84.30
N VAL A 15 -21.63 -20.10 85.29
CA VAL A 15 -20.26 -19.56 85.25
C VAL A 15 -19.42 -20.26 84.14
N ILE A 16 -19.48 -21.60 84.06
CA ILE A 16 -18.78 -22.36 83.04
C ILE A 16 -19.31 -21.97 81.65
N ALA A 17 -20.62 -21.87 81.48
CA ALA A 17 -21.22 -21.44 80.21
C ALA A 17 -20.80 -20.00 79.85
N ALA A 18 -20.77 -19.07 80.80
CA ALA A 18 -20.32 -17.69 80.57
C ALA A 18 -18.85 -17.63 80.24
N VAL A 19 -17.99 -18.45 80.87
CA VAL A 19 -16.56 -18.55 80.49
C VAL A 19 -16.39 -19.14 79.06
N VAL A 20 -17.14 -20.21 78.79
CA VAL A 20 -17.10 -20.80 77.40
C VAL A 20 -17.58 -19.83 76.36
N VAL A 21 -18.67 -19.10 76.58
CA VAL A 21 -19.17 -18.05 75.68
C VAL A 21 -18.16 -16.91 75.56
N GLY A 22 -17.53 -16.50 76.65
CA GLY A 22 -16.47 -15.48 76.65
C GLY A 22 -15.25 -15.92 75.87
N VAL A 23 -14.81 -17.16 76.00
CA VAL A 23 -13.70 -17.71 75.24
C VAL A 23 -14.08 -17.81 73.76
N LEU A 24 -15.27 -18.27 73.41
CA LEU A 24 -15.76 -18.35 72.04
C LEU A 24 -15.87 -16.96 71.44
N LEU A 25 -16.33 -15.95 72.17
CA LEU A 25 -16.36 -14.56 71.71
C LEU A 25 -14.96 -14.00 71.48
N LEU A 26 -14.01 -14.28 72.40
CA LEU A 26 -12.60 -13.87 72.19
C LEU A 26 -11.98 -14.53 70.99
N VAL A 27 -12.18 -15.84 70.76
CA VAL A 27 -11.73 -16.57 69.56
C VAL A 27 -12.38 -16.02 68.32
N TYR A 28 -13.68 -15.72 68.38
CA TYR A 28 -14.39 -15.11 67.27
C TYR A 28 -13.85 -13.71 66.93
N VAL A 29 -13.69 -12.84 67.95
CA VAL A 29 -13.13 -11.50 67.74
C VAL A 29 -11.70 -11.58 67.16
N PHE A 30 -10.87 -12.47 67.71
CA PHE A 30 -9.52 -12.73 67.21
C PHE A 30 -9.57 -13.23 65.77
N ALA A 31 -10.45 -14.18 65.42
CA ALA A 31 -10.64 -14.69 64.08
C ALA A 31 -11.12 -13.60 63.12
N VAL A 32 -12.03 -12.71 63.55
CA VAL A 32 -12.47 -11.54 62.75
C VAL A 32 -11.35 -10.54 62.57
N LEU A 33 -10.55 -10.25 63.59
CA LEU A 33 -9.45 -9.29 63.52
C LEU A 33 -8.28 -9.81 62.66
N SER A 34 -8.04 -11.12 62.68
CA SER A 34 -7.01 -11.75 61.83
C SER A 34 -7.52 -12.10 60.43
N SER A 35 -8.84 -12.14 60.21
CA SER A 35 -9.40 -12.31 58.88
C SER A 35 -9.16 -11.04 58.05
N GLY A 36 -8.42 -11.14 56.97
CA GLY A 36 -8.10 -10.03 56.05
C GLY A 36 -6.65 -9.57 56.10
N SER A 37 -5.82 -10.04 57.05
CA SER A 37 -4.35 -9.84 57.03
C SER A 37 -3.61 -10.91 56.24
N SER A 38 -4.25 -12.05 56.00
CA SER A 38 -3.72 -13.15 55.19
C SER A 38 -4.83 -13.85 54.40
N ALA A 39 -4.47 -14.45 53.28
CA ALA A 39 -5.41 -15.20 52.45
C ALA A 39 -5.94 -16.44 53.19
N GLN A 40 -7.21 -16.76 53.02
CA GLN A 40 -7.85 -17.92 53.66
C GLN A 40 -7.24 -19.22 53.11
N SER A 41 -7.16 -20.24 54.00
CA SER A 41 -6.71 -21.58 53.61
C SER A 41 -7.54 -22.13 52.45
N GLY A 42 -6.90 -22.75 51.45
CA GLY A 42 -7.56 -23.32 50.27
C GLY A 42 -7.90 -22.29 49.19
N THR A 43 -7.39 -21.06 49.30
CA THR A 43 -7.57 -20.05 48.26
C THR A 43 -6.52 -20.22 47.15
N VAL A 44 -6.98 -20.43 45.93
CA VAL A 44 -6.16 -20.59 44.72
C VAL A 44 -6.49 -19.46 43.73
N VAL A 45 -5.47 -18.79 43.22
CA VAL A 45 -5.62 -17.71 42.20
C VAL A 45 -4.84 -18.10 40.96
N GLY A 46 -5.54 -18.30 39.85
CA GLY A 46 -4.90 -18.69 38.61
C GLY A 46 -4.04 -19.96 38.69
N GLY A 47 -4.41 -20.90 39.56
CA GLY A 47 -3.68 -22.15 39.81
C GLY A 47 -2.56 -22.05 40.84
N VAL A 48 -2.37 -20.90 41.49
CA VAL A 48 -1.38 -20.68 42.54
C VAL A 48 -2.09 -20.67 43.89
N ASP A 49 -1.66 -21.55 44.82
CA ASP A 49 -2.15 -21.58 46.19
C ASP A 49 -1.53 -20.43 46.99
N ILE A 50 -2.37 -19.50 47.46
CA ILE A 50 -1.97 -18.31 48.22
C ILE A 50 -2.33 -18.41 49.70
N SER A 51 -2.71 -19.59 50.16
CA SER A 51 -3.16 -19.81 51.55
C SER A 51 -2.16 -19.27 52.57
N GLY A 52 -2.63 -18.43 53.46
CA GLY A 52 -1.84 -17.87 54.58
C GLY A 52 -0.86 -16.75 54.17
N MET A 53 -0.73 -16.41 52.93
CA MET A 53 0.13 -15.32 52.42
C MET A 53 -0.49 -13.95 52.75
N SER A 54 0.33 -12.93 52.93
CA SER A 54 -0.08 -11.54 52.89
C SER A 54 -0.47 -11.12 51.46
N GLU A 55 -1.13 -9.98 51.31
CA GLU A 55 -1.58 -9.50 49.98
C GLU A 55 -0.41 -9.28 49.00
N GLU A 56 0.71 -8.75 49.49
CA GLU A 56 1.90 -8.50 48.72
C GLU A 56 2.60 -9.80 48.29
N GLU A 57 2.78 -10.75 49.24
CA GLU A 57 3.34 -12.07 48.95
C GLU A 57 2.46 -12.86 47.98
N ALA A 58 1.12 -12.80 48.15
CA ALA A 58 0.18 -13.45 47.24
C ALA A 58 0.23 -12.86 45.82
N ALA A 59 0.28 -11.53 45.72
CA ALA A 59 0.40 -10.87 44.40
C ALA A 59 1.70 -11.25 43.72
N GLN A 60 2.83 -11.28 44.44
CA GLN A 60 4.11 -11.71 43.88
C GLN A 60 4.06 -13.19 43.48
N ALA A 61 3.55 -14.08 44.32
CA ALA A 61 3.45 -15.51 44.01
C ALA A 61 2.56 -15.78 42.78
N VAL A 62 1.45 -15.05 42.63
CA VAL A 62 0.55 -15.14 41.47
C VAL A 62 1.22 -14.63 40.22
N ALA A 63 1.97 -13.52 40.29
CA ALA A 63 2.73 -12.99 39.16
C ALA A 63 3.81 -13.98 38.69
N GLU A 64 4.63 -14.49 39.62
CA GLU A 64 5.69 -15.45 39.31
C GLU A 64 5.13 -16.79 38.78
N GLY A 65 4.10 -17.32 39.42
CA GLY A 65 3.47 -18.58 39.03
C GLY A 65 2.76 -18.54 37.67
N ASN A 66 2.38 -17.35 37.19
CA ASN A 66 1.72 -17.17 35.92
C ASN A 66 2.60 -16.47 34.85
N ALA A 67 3.86 -16.15 35.12
CA ALA A 67 4.77 -15.47 34.20
C ALA A 67 4.81 -16.15 32.81
N ALA A 68 5.04 -17.46 32.77
CA ALA A 68 5.05 -18.23 31.52
C ALA A 68 3.70 -18.22 30.75
N ARG A 69 2.60 -17.94 31.44
CA ARG A 69 1.28 -17.80 30.82
C ARG A 69 1.07 -16.40 30.28
N VAL A 70 1.53 -15.38 31.00
CA VAL A 70 1.47 -13.97 30.61
C VAL A 70 2.34 -13.70 29.40
N ASP A 71 3.59 -14.20 29.38
CA ASP A 71 4.57 -13.94 28.31
C ASP A 71 4.28 -14.74 27.04
N ARG A 72 3.31 -15.63 27.09
CA ARG A 72 3.04 -16.49 25.95
C ARG A 72 2.35 -15.74 24.80
N PRO A 73 2.94 -15.76 23.56
CA PRO A 73 2.34 -15.10 22.41
C PRO A 73 0.93 -15.60 22.09
N LEU A 74 0.03 -14.68 21.84
CA LEU A 74 -1.31 -14.96 21.34
C LEU A 74 -1.25 -15.23 19.83
N ARG A 75 -1.91 -16.29 19.38
CA ARG A 75 -1.98 -16.64 17.95
C ARG A 75 -3.29 -16.14 17.40
N VAL A 76 -3.21 -15.17 16.50
CA VAL A 76 -4.35 -14.59 15.80
C VAL A 76 -4.35 -15.13 14.38
N LYS A 77 -5.49 -15.58 13.90
CA LYS A 77 -5.69 -16.02 12.51
C LYS A 77 -6.72 -15.13 11.83
N ALA A 78 -6.36 -14.66 10.63
CA ALA A 78 -7.24 -13.97 9.73
C ALA A 78 -7.10 -14.63 8.34
N GLU A 79 -8.14 -15.29 7.85
CA GLU A 79 -8.19 -15.93 6.52
C GLU A 79 -6.94 -16.77 6.13
N GLY A 80 -6.46 -17.59 7.05
CA GLY A 80 -5.30 -18.46 6.79
C GLY A 80 -3.94 -17.81 7.06
N ILE A 81 -3.88 -16.51 7.26
CA ILE A 81 -2.68 -15.82 7.74
C ILE A 81 -2.65 -15.93 9.26
N SER A 82 -1.50 -16.28 9.82
CA SER A 82 -1.32 -16.41 11.27
C SER A 82 -0.33 -15.39 11.78
N PHE A 83 -0.76 -14.62 12.77
CA PHE A 83 0.05 -13.62 13.47
C PHE A 83 0.38 -14.10 14.87
N ARG A 84 1.46 -13.56 15.43
CA ARG A 84 1.85 -13.75 16.82
C ARG A 84 1.88 -12.39 17.48
N VAL A 85 0.95 -12.16 18.40
CA VAL A 85 0.85 -10.94 19.19
C VAL A 85 1.53 -11.19 20.53
N GLN A 86 2.50 -10.36 20.87
CA GLN A 86 3.13 -10.37 22.19
C GLN A 86 2.23 -9.60 23.15
N PRO A 87 1.79 -10.22 24.28
CA PRO A 87 0.86 -9.56 25.19
C PRO A 87 1.37 -8.21 25.70
N GLU A 88 2.64 -8.11 26.05
CA GLU A 88 3.25 -6.88 26.54
C GLU A 88 3.20 -5.76 25.50
N GLN A 89 3.48 -6.05 24.23
CA GLN A 89 3.42 -5.08 23.12
C GLN A 89 1.97 -4.62 22.87
N ALA A 90 1.01 -5.53 23.06
CA ALA A 90 -0.41 -5.23 22.98
C ALA A 90 -0.98 -4.58 24.25
N GLY A 91 -0.13 -4.22 25.23
CA GLY A 91 -0.58 -3.60 26.47
C GLY A 91 -1.41 -4.52 27.37
N LEU A 92 -1.29 -5.85 27.19
CA LEU A 92 -2.00 -6.85 27.98
C LEU A 92 -1.09 -7.36 29.10
N THR A 93 -1.40 -7.02 30.33
CA THR A 93 -0.61 -7.39 31.52
C THR A 93 -1.48 -8.04 32.59
N LEU A 94 -0.87 -8.81 33.49
CA LEU A 94 -1.56 -9.39 34.64
C LEU A 94 -1.62 -8.35 35.77
N ASP A 95 -2.81 -8.00 36.19
CA ASP A 95 -3.00 -7.29 37.47
C ASP A 95 -3.04 -8.29 38.60
N ALA A 96 -1.86 -8.61 39.13
CA ALA A 96 -1.74 -9.56 40.24
C ALA A 96 -2.42 -9.04 41.50
N SER A 97 -2.33 -7.75 41.80
CA SER A 97 -2.97 -7.11 42.96
C SER A 97 -4.48 -7.19 42.86
N ALA A 98 -5.07 -6.82 41.75
CA ALA A 98 -6.52 -6.95 41.51
C ALA A 98 -6.98 -8.42 41.53
N SER A 99 -6.13 -9.36 41.09
CA SER A 99 -6.44 -10.79 41.07
C SER A 99 -6.54 -11.37 42.48
N VAL A 100 -5.70 -10.90 43.43
CA VAL A 100 -5.69 -11.41 44.81
C VAL A 100 -6.60 -10.61 45.73
N ALA A 101 -6.91 -9.35 45.45
CA ALA A 101 -7.72 -8.48 46.31
C ALA A 101 -9.02 -9.12 46.84
N PRO A 102 -9.78 -9.93 46.06
CA PRO A 102 -10.98 -10.60 46.56
C PRO A 102 -10.72 -11.68 47.64
N ALA A 103 -9.45 -12.10 47.80
CA ALA A 103 -9.06 -13.06 48.87
C ALA A 103 -8.88 -12.36 50.22
N PHE A 104 -8.73 -11.04 50.27
CA PHE A 104 -8.41 -10.23 51.45
C PHE A 104 -9.59 -9.35 51.81
N GLY A 105 -10.49 -9.86 52.61
CA GLY A 105 -11.64 -9.12 53.12
C GLY A 105 -12.03 -9.57 54.50
N ARG A 106 -12.29 -8.65 55.42
CA ARG A 106 -12.80 -9.00 56.74
C ARG A 106 -14.18 -9.62 56.63
N THR A 107 -14.32 -10.87 57.13
CA THR A 107 -15.62 -11.50 57.20
C THR A 107 -16.12 -11.50 58.67
N TRP A 108 -17.37 -11.05 58.85
CA TRP A 108 -18.08 -11.04 60.11
C TRP A 108 -18.98 -12.26 60.25
N ASN A 109 -19.07 -13.11 59.25
CA ASN A 109 -19.94 -14.29 59.27
C ASN A 109 -19.25 -15.44 60.03
N PRO A 110 -19.77 -15.84 61.20
CA PRO A 110 -19.15 -16.89 62.00
C PRO A 110 -19.13 -18.25 61.28
N ILE A 111 -20.10 -18.54 60.42
CA ILE A 111 -20.15 -19.78 59.65
C ILE A 111 -19.01 -19.80 58.63
N SER A 112 -18.79 -18.70 57.97
CA SER A 112 -17.69 -18.57 57.01
C SER A 112 -16.32 -18.73 57.67
N LEU A 113 -16.12 -18.17 58.87
CA LEU A 113 -14.88 -18.33 59.64
C LEU A 113 -14.63 -19.78 60.07
N LEU A 114 -15.68 -20.53 60.39
CA LEU A 114 -15.59 -21.93 60.80
C LEU A 114 -15.39 -22.90 59.63
N THR A 115 -15.93 -22.57 58.45
CA THR A 115 -15.85 -23.40 57.25
C THR A 115 -14.65 -23.07 56.36
N ALA A 116 -14.05 -21.90 56.54
CA ALA A 116 -12.90 -21.44 55.74
C ALA A 116 -11.74 -22.44 55.63
N PRO A 117 -11.32 -23.14 56.71
CA PRO A 117 -10.25 -24.13 56.63
C PRO A 117 -10.57 -25.36 55.77
N PHE A 118 -11.84 -25.59 55.46
CA PHE A 118 -12.34 -26.76 54.71
C PHE A 118 -12.91 -26.40 53.33
N SER A 119 -12.85 -25.13 52.94
CA SER A 119 -13.36 -24.65 51.67
C SER A 119 -12.19 -24.36 50.70
N SER A 120 -12.26 -24.89 49.47
CA SER A 120 -11.41 -24.44 48.37
C SER A 120 -12.12 -23.33 47.61
N ARG A 121 -11.40 -22.24 47.36
CA ARG A 121 -11.91 -21.09 46.62
C ARG A 121 -10.94 -20.80 45.48
N GLU A 122 -11.42 -20.92 44.23
CA GLU A 122 -10.65 -20.54 43.05
C GLU A 122 -11.07 -19.15 42.60
N LEU A 123 -10.10 -18.25 42.46
CA LEU A 123 -10.28 -16.89 41.96
C LEU A 123 -9.67 -16.77 40.58
N PRO A 124 -10.35 -16.06 39.66
CA PRO A 124 -9.82 -15.81 38.32
C PRO A 124 -8.67 -14.80 38.37
N LEU A 125 -7.80 -14.86 37.36
CA LEU A 125 -6.82 -13.82 37.09
C LEU A 125 -7.50 -12.59 36.48
N VAL A 126 -7.03 -11.41 36.83
CA VAL A 126 -7.49 -10.13 36.32
C VAL A 126 -6.43 -9.57 35.37
N ALA A 127 -6.85 -9.19 34.20
CA ALA A 127 -5.98 -8.52 33.22
C ALA A 127 -6.06 -7.00 33.40
N ALA A 128 -4.92 -6.32 33.31
CA ALA A 128 -4.85 -4.90 33.06
C ALA A 128 -4.60 -4.71 31.55
N VAL A 129 -5.29 -3.74 30.95
CA VAL A 129 -5.25 -3.48 29.51
C VAL A 129 -4.91 -2.01 29.28
N ASP A 130 -3.87 -1.77 28.50
CA ASP A 130 -3.61 -0.48 27.90
C ASP A 130 -4.35 -0.44 26.55
N ASP A 131 -5.46 0.26 26.52
CA ASP A 131 -6.32 0.34 25.34
C ASP A 131 -5.62 1.01 24.14
N ALA A 132 -4.69 1.93 24.39
CA ALA A 132 -3.96 2.60 23.31
C ALA A 132 -2.94 1.66 22.67
N ALA A 133 -2.20 0.91 23.48
CA ALA A 133 -1.26 -0.11 22.99
C ALA A 133 -1.98 -1.23 22.25
N LEU A 134 -3.12 -1.72 22.79
CA LEU A 134 -3.93 -2.74 22.13
C LEU A 134 -4.46 -2.26 20.77
N ALA A 135 -4.99 -1.05 20.69
CA ALA A 135 -5.49 -0.48 19.45
C ALA A 135 -4.36 -0.32 18.41
N SER A 136 -3.17 0.10 18.83
CA SER A 136 -2.01 0.21 17.97
C SER A 136 -1.59 -1.14 17.38
N GLU A 137 -1.53 -2.18 18.21
CA GLU A 137 -1.16 -3.54 17.76
C GLU A 137 -2.21 -4.12 16.82
N VAL A 138 -3.51 -3.96 17.12
CA VAL A 138 -4.59 -4.43 16.24
C VAL A 138 -4.63 -3.65 14.93
N THR A 139 -4.27 -2.37 14.93
CA THR A 139 -4.15 -1.58 13.70
C THR A 139 -3.03 -2.11 12.80
N GLN A 140 -1.88 -2.50 13.37
CA GLN A 140 -0.81 -3.14 12.59
C GLN A 140 -1.25 -4.48 11.98
N LEU A 141 -2.06 -5.26 12.71
CA LEU A 141 -2.66 -6.48 12.15
C LEU A 141 -3.64 -6.14 11.02
N ALA A 142 -4.43 -5.08 11.19
CA ALA A 142 -5.38 -4.62 10.18
C ALA A 142 -4.65 -4.23 8.88
N ASP A 143 -3.57 -3.46 8.97
CA ASP A 143 -2.77 -3.06 7.81
C ASP A 143 -2.21 -4.26 7.02
N ALA A 144 -1.92 -5.35 7.72
CA ALA A 144 -1.37 -6.55 7.09
C ALA A 144 -2.42 -7.42 6.37
N VAL A 145 -3.72 -7.29 6.70
CA VAL A 145 -4.79 -8.12 6.13
C VAL A 145 -5.81 -7.34 5.31
N THR A 146 -5.83 -6.02 5.44
CA THR A 146 -6.74 -5.15 4.70
C THR A 146 -6.45 -5.21 3.21
N GLN A 147 -7.50 -5.42 2.44
CA GLN A 147 -7.46 -5.38 0.98
C GLN A 147 -8.57 -4.45 0.49
N ALA A 148 -8.17 -3.38 -0.21
CA ALA A 148 -9.13 -2.47 -0.80
C ALA A 148 -10.04 -3.17 -1.82
N PRO A 149 -11.31 -2.78 -1.94
CA PRO A 149 -12.18 -3.28 -2.99
C PRO A 149 -11.65 -2.90 -4.37
N VAL A 150 -11.91 -3.74 -5.35
CA VAL A 150 -11.64 -3.43 -6.75
C VAL A 150 -12.91 -2.85 -7.35
N GLU A 151 -12.83 -1.60 -7.80
CA GLU A 151 -13.97 -0.94 -8.46
C GLU A 151 -14.27 -1.56 -9.83
N PRO A 152 -15.54 -1.75 -10.19
CA PRO A 152 -15.89 -2.16 -11.54
C PRO A 152 -15.53 -1.07 -12.55
N ARG A 153 -15.25 -1.47 -13.80
CA ARG A 153 -14.83 -0.56 -14.86
C ARG A 153 -15.49 -0.92 -16.18
N ILE A 154 -15.83 0.10 -16.96
CA ILE A 154 -16.19 -0.09 -18.36
C ILE A 154 -14.92 -0.07 -19.18
N VAL A 155 -14.68 -1.13 -19.95
CA VAL A 155 -13.52 -1.30 -20.84
C VAL A 155 -14.01 -1.34 -22.27
N MET A 156 -13.49 -0.44 -23.09
CA MET A 156 -13.74 -0.43 -24.52
C MET A 156 -12.70 -1.30 -25.23
N ARG A 157 -13.15 -2.24 -26.06
CA ARG A 157 -12.28 -3.03 -26.94
C ARG A 157 -12.92 -3.17 -28.31
N ASN A 158 -12.20 -2.72 -29.34
CA ASN A 158 -12.70 -2.74 -30.75
C ASN A 158 -14.10 -2.13 -30.87
N GLY A 159 -14.32 -0.96 -30.26
CA GLY A 159 -15.62 -0.28 -30.25
C GLY A 159 -16.72 -0.93 -29.40
N GLN A 160 -16.45 -2.02 -28.70
CA GLN A 160 -17.42 -2.70 -27.84
C GLN A 160 -17.16 -2.44 -26.36
N ALA A 161 -18.21 -2.05 -25.65
CA ALA A 161 -18.18 -1.86 -24.21
C ALA A 161 -18.37 -3.19 -23.47
N ARG A 162 -17.50 -3.46 -22.50
CA ARG A 162 -17.59 -4.61 -21.60
C ARG A 162 -17.37 -4.14 -20.16
N VAL A 163 -18.04 -4.78 -19.23
CA VAL A 163 -17.79 -4.61 -17.81
C VAL A 163 -16.57 -5.46 -17.43
N ARG A 164 -15.64 -4.87 -16.73
CA ARG A 164 -14.70 -5.58 -15.89
C ARG A 164 -15.26 -5.50 -14.48
N GLU A 165 -15.72 -6.64 -13.99
CA GLU A 165 -16.35 -6.73 -12.67
C GLU A 165 -15.41 -6.25 -11.57
N GLY A 166 -16.00 -5.59 -10.58
CA GLY A 166 -15.33 -5.29 -9.32
C GLY A 166 -15.35 -6.50 -8.39
N SER A 167 -14.60 -6.41 -7.33
CA SER A 167 -14.65 -7.39 -6.25
C SER A 167 -14.61 -6.71 -4.90
N PRO A 168 -15.32 -7.26 -3.89
CA PRO A 168 -15.27 -6.72 -2.56
C PRO A 168 -13.85 -6.80 -1.99
N GLY A 169 -13.50 -5.78 -1.23
CA GLY A 169 -12.35 -5.76 -0.36
C GLY A 169 -12.66 -6.39 0.99
N ARG A 170 -11.71 -6.32 1.87
CA ARG A 170 -11.83 -6.80 3.24
C ARG A 170 -11.02 -5.93 4.18
N GLU A 171 -11.50 -5.79 5.40
CA GLU A 171 -10.81 -5.12 6.48
C GLU A 171 -10.96 -5.91 7.78
N LEU A 172 -10.02 -5.78 8.67
CA LEU A 172 -10.10 -6.42 9.98
C LEU A 172 -11.17 -5.72 10.82
N ASP A 173 -12.03 -6.51 11.48
CA ASP A 173 -12.88 -5.98 12.54
C ASP A 173 -12.01 -5.71 13.78
N VAL A 174 -11.57 -4.46 13.90
CA VAL A 174 -10.64 -4.00 14.95
C VAL A 174 -11.26 -4.16 16.34
N GLU A 175 -12.55 -3.86 16.48
CA GLU A 175 -13.26 -3.93 17.76
C GLU A 175 -13.40 -5.39 18.22
N ALA A 176 -13.94 -6.23 17.36
CA ALA A 176 -14.11 -7.66 17.68
C ALA A 176 -12.76 -8.37 17.88
N THR A 177 -11.71 -7.99 17.14
CA THR A 177 -10.37 -8.56 17.33
C THR A 177 -9.76 -8.11 18.66
N SER A 178 -9.93 -6.84 19.04
CA SER A 178 -9.47 -6.33 20.34
C SER A 178 -10.16 -7.03 21.50
N GLU A 179 -11.47 -7.23 21.42
CA GLU A 179 -12.24 -7.98 22.42
C GLU A 179 -11.78 -9.44 22.52
N ALA A 180 -11.54 -10.09 21.37
CA ALA A 180 -11.06 -11.47 21.33
C ALA A 180 -9.66 -11.61 21.95
N LEU A 181 -8.77 -10.64 21.74
CA LEU A 181 -7.44 -10.60 22.35
C LEU A 181 -7.53 -10.44 23.88
N ARG A 182 -8.37 -9.51 24.36
CA ARG A 182 -8.63 -9.34 25.81
C ARG A 182 -9.14 -10.63 26.44
N ALA A 183 -10.14 -11.25 25.83
CA ALA A 183 -10.75 -12.49 26.34
C ALA A 183 -9.79 -13.69 26.31
N ALA A 184 -8.89 -13.74 25.35
CA ALA A 184 -7.95 -14.84 25.19
C ALA A 184 -6.69 -14.72 26.05
N PHE A 185 -6.33 -13.53 26.53
CA PHE A 185 -5.03 -13.26 27.16
C PHE A 185 -4.72 -14.20 28.34
N LEU A 186 -5.62 -14.32 29.30
CA LEU A 186 -5.43 -15.20 30.46
C LEU A 186 -6.19 -16.55 30.37
N SER A 187 -6.79 -16.84 29.20
CA SER A 187 -7.55 -18.06 28.98
C SER A 187 -6.68 -19.25 28.54
N PRO A 188 -7.07 -20.51 28.86
CA PRO A 188 -6.47 -21.69 28.25
C PRO A 188 -6.94 -21.78 26.80
N ARG A 189 -6.15 -21.54 25.96
CA ARG A 189 -5.96 -21.36 24.53
C ARG A 189 -6.76 -22.06 23.47
N ARG A 190 -7.20 -21.25 22.48
CA ARG A 190 -7.39 -21.60 21.06
C ARG A 190 -6.79 -20.49 20.20
N PRO A 191 -6.42 -20.74 18.93
CA PRO A 191 -6.15 -19.64 18.00
C PRO A 191 -7.33 -18.66 18.02
N ILE A 192 -7.04 -17.39 18.12
CA ILE A 192 -8.02 -16.32 18.03
C ILE A 192 -8.35 -16.16 16.57
N GLU A 193 -9.59 -16.37 16.18
CA GLU A 193 -10.05 -16.03 14.83
C GLU A 193 -10.40 -14.54 14.82
N ALA A 194 -9.68 -13.77 14.02
CA ALA A 194 -9.94 -12.35 13.82
C ALA A 194 -10.95 -12.19 12.68
N PRO A 195 -12.14 -11.66 12.94
CA PRO A 195 -13.16 -11.52 11.91
C PRO A 195 -12.78 -10.44 10.90
N LEU A 196 -13.13 -10.69 9.63
CA LEU A 196 -12.96 -9.74 8.55
C LEU A 196 -14.33 -9.22 8.11
N LEU A 197 -14.41 -7.93 7.88
CA LEU A 197 -15.55 -7.24 7.30
C LEU A 197 -15.37 -7.13 5.80
N SER A 198 -16.41 -7.40 5.03
CA SER A 198 -16.42 -7.22 3.59
C SER A 198 -16.68 -5.75 3.26
N VAL A 199 -15.77 -5.13 2.50
CA VAL A 199 -15.89 -3.75 2.02
C VAL A 199 -16.34 -3.80 0.56
N GLN A 200 -17.55 -3.34 0.30
CA GLN A 200 -18.08 -3.34 -1.06
C GLN A 200 -17.44 -2.23 -1.91
N PRO A 201 -17.31 -2.42 -3.23
CA PRO A 201 -16.96 -1.35 -4.15
C PRO A 201 -17.88 -0.15 -3.98
N THR A 202 -17.34 1.04 -4.18
CA THR A 202 -18.11 2.31 -4.09
C THR A 202 -19.08 2.45 -5.26
N ILE A 203 -18.69 1.94 -6.44
CA ILE A 203 -19.51 1.93 -7.65
C ILE A 203 -20.51 0.77 -7.55
N THR A 204 -21.79 1.08 -7.59
CA THR A 204 -22.84 0.07 -7.50
C THR A 204 -23.03 -0.69 -8.82
N PRO A 205 -23.63 -1.89 -8.80
CA PRO A 205 -23.99 -2.61 -10.02
C PRO A 205 -24.89 -1.78 -10.94
N GLU A 206 -25.83 -1.02 -10.39
CA GLU A 206 -26.74 -0.16 -11.14
C GLU A 206 -26.00 0.95 -11.87
N ALA A 207 -25.06 1.64 -11.20
CA ALA A 207 -24.23 2.67 -11.82
C ALA A 207 -23.32 2.07 -12.92
N THR A 208 -22.88 0.83 -12.75
CA THR A 208 -22.10 0.10 -13.76
C THR A 208 -22.97 -0.23 -14.99
N GLU A 209 -24.20 -0.70 -14.78
CA GLU A 209 -25.15 -0.98 -15.87
C GLU A 209 -25.55 0.28 -16.64
N GLU A 210 -25.80 1.40 -15.95
CA GLU A 210 -26.06 2.70 -16.57
C GLU A 210 -24.90 3.15 -17.45
N ALA A 211 -23.68 3.07 -16.94
CA ALA A 211 -22.48 3.41 -17.70
C ALA A 211 -22.28 2.48 -18.92
N LEU A 212 -22.56 1.18 -18.77
CA LEU A 212 -22.51 0.22 -19.87
C LEU A 212 -23.57 0.52 -20.93
N ALA A 213 -24.78 0.84 -20.53
CA ALA A 213 -25.86 1.22 -21.45
C ALA A 213 -25.49 2.48 -22.21
N LEU A 214 -24.95 3.49 -21.53
CA LEU A 214 -24.45 4.71 -22.18
C LEU A 214 -23.32 4.41 -23.18
N ALA A 215 -22.33 3.59 -22.81
CA ALA A 215 -21.26 3.20 -23.69
C ALA A 215 -21.73 2.48 -24.95
N ARG A 216 -22.70 1.57 -24.79
CA ARG A 216 -23.34 0.87 -25.93
C ARG A 216 -24.13 1.82 -26.80
N SER A 217 -24.90 2.73 -26.19
CA SER A 217 -25.59 3.78 -26.95
C SER A 217 -24.61 4.64 -27.71
N ALA A 218 -23.55 5.13 -27.06
CA ALA A 218 -22.55 5.99 -27.69
C ALA A 218 -21.95 5.37 -28.96
N THR A 219 -21.68 4.06 -28.94
CA THR A 219 -21.03 3.33 -30.06
C THR A 219 -22.02 2.71 -31.05
N SER A 220 -23.33 2.89 -30.87
CA SER A 220 -24.35 2.22 -31.68
C SER A 220 -24.53 2.81 -33.09
N ALA A 221 -24.11 4.05 -33.31
CA ALA A 221 -24.25 4.75 -34.58
C ALA A 221 -23.12 5.81 -34.73
N PRO A 222 -22.80 6.18 -35.95
CA PRO A 222 -21.81 7.24 -36.21
C PRO A 222 -22.32 8.62 -35.76
N VAL A 223 -21.38 9.53 -35.58
CA VAL A 223 -21.61 10.97 -35.42
C VAL A 223 -21.09 11.72 -36.60
N ILE A 224 -21.93 12.56 -37.20
CA ILE A 224 -21.58 13.44 -38.32
C ILE A 224 -21.04 14.75 -37.76
N VAL A 225 -19.82 15.10 -38.12
CA VAL A 225 -19.14 16.33 -37.71
C VAL A 225 -19.10 17.30 -38.88
N GLN A 226 -19.75 18.44 -38.74
CA GLN A 226 -19.71 19.53 -39.72
C GLN A 226 -18.66 20.56 -39.25
N ALA A 227 -17.58 20.71 -40.04
CA ALA A 227 -16.49 21.64 -39.76
C ALA A 227 -16.31 22.59 -40.98
N GLY A 228 -16.82 23.79 -40.86
CA GLY A 228 -16.81 24.75 -41.97
C GLY A 228 -17.49 24.20 -43.23
N SER A 229 -16.72 23.95 -44.30
CA SER A 229 -17.23 23.38 -45.56
C SER A 229 -17.05 21.86 -45.66
N VAL A 230 -16.51 21.22 -44.65
CA VAL A 230 -16.21 19.78 -44.64
C VAL A 230 -17.17 19.06 -43.70
N THR A 231 -17.59 17.87 -44.10
CA THR A 231 -18.35 16.94 -43.28
C THR A 231 -17.50 15.70 -43.06
N ALA A 232 -17.25 15.35 -41.81
CA ALA A 232 -16.54 14.15 -41.43
C ALA A 232 -17.46 13.21 -40.67
N GLU A 233 -17.15 11.92 -40.69
CA GLU A 233 -17.91 10.88 -39.98
C GLU A 233 -17.02 10.19 -38.94
N LEU A 234 -17.46 10.19 -37.69
CA LEU A 234 -16.91 9.39 -36.62
C LEU A 234 -17.72 8.10 -36.47
N THR A 235 -17.13 6.98 -36.75
CA THR A 235 -17.78 5.67 -36.58
C THR A 235 -17.96 5.32 -35.12
N GLY A 236 -18.89 4.40 -34.81
CA GLY A 236 -19.09 3.92 -33.45
C GLY A 236 -17.83 3.27 -32.85
N ALA A 237 -16.96 2.66 -33.67
CA ALA A 237 -15.70 2.08 -33.22
C ALA A 237 -14.70 3.17 -32.78
N GLU A 238 -14.54 4.23 -33.58
CA GLU A 238 -13.66 5.36 -33.27
C GLU A 238 -14.14 6.13 -32.04
N ILE A 239 -15.45 6.32 -31.89
CA ILE A 239 -16.03 6.88 -30.68
C ILE A 239 -15.71 5.99 -29.48
N GLY A 240 -15.82 4.67 -29.63
CA GLY A 240 -15.49 3.70 -28.58
C GLY A 240 -14.02 3.75 -28.18
N ASP A 241 -13.09 3.90 -29.12
CA ASP A 241 -11.65 4.01 -28.84
C ASP A 241 -11.29 5.32 -28.12
N ALA A 242 -12.10 6.36 -28.31
CA ALA A 242 -11.94 7.64 -27.62
C ALA A 242 -12.69 7.71 -26.29
N LEU A 243 -13.67 6.81 -26.05
CA LEU A 243 -14.51 6.82 -24.84
C LEU A 243 -13.83 6.10 -23.68
N SER A 244 -13.85 6.74 -22.54
CA SER A 244 -13.40 6.19 -21.26
C SER A 244 -14.38 6.59 -20.15
N PHE A 245 -14.27 5.95 -18.99
CA PHE A 245 -15.07 6.28 -17.81
C PHE A 245 -14.14 6.56 -16.64
N THR A 246 -14.43 7.64 -15.93
CA THR A 246 -13.75 8.00 -14.67
C THR A 246 -14.71 7.84 -13.50
N THR A 247 -14.18 7.43 -12.35
CA THR A 247 -14.97 7.36 -11.11
C THR A 247 -15.11 8.74 -10.51
N GLU A 248 -16.34 9.19 -10.29
CA GLU A 248 -16.65 10.40 -9.55
C GLU A 248 -17.69 10.06 -8.45
N GLY A 249 -17.21 9.98 -7.20
CA GLY A 249 -18.03 9.46 -6.11
C GLY A 249 -18.44 8.01 -6.36
N SER A 250 -19.75 7.76 -6.40
CA SER A 250 -20.33 6.42 -6.66
C SER A 250 -20.75 6.18 -8.12
N THR A 251 -20.34 7.05 -9.04
CA THR A 251 -20.75 6.98 -10.46
C THR A 251 -19.57 6.84 -11.40
N LEU A 252 -19.84 6.29 -12.59
CA LEU A 252 -18.92 6.22 -13.71
C LEU A 252 -19.30 7.30 -14.73
N VAL A 253 -18.47 8.34 -14.83
CA VAL A 253 -18.70 9.49 -15.72
C VAL A 253 -17.96 9.28 -17.04
N PRO A 254 -18.64 9.38 -18.18
CA PRO A 254 -18.01 9.24 -19.48
C PRO A 254 -17.08 10.42 -19.77
N ARG A 255 -15.95 10.11 -20.39
CA ARG A 255 -14.96 11.08 -20.89
C ARG A 255 -14.58 10.71 -22.30
N LEU A 256 -14.64 11.66 -23.21
CA LEU A 256 -14.14 11.52 -24.55
C LEU A 256 -12.75 12.16 -24.68
N ASN A 257 -11.84 11.44 -25.32
CA ASN A 257 -10.55 11.96 -25.66
C ASN A 257 -10.63 12.67 -27.02
N GLY A 258 -10.66 14.00 -27.00
CA GLY A 258 -10.78 14.82 -28.21
C GLY A 258 -9.66 14.60 -29.20
N ALA A 259 -8.42 14.40 -28.74
CA ALA A 259 -7.30 14.13 -29.64
C ALA A 259 -7.44 12.79 -30.38
N LYS A 260 -8.04 11.77 -29.76
CA LYS A 260 -8.35 10.50 -30.44
C LYS A 260 -9.48 10.65 -31.45
N LEU A 261 -10.54 11.40 -31.09
CA LEU A 261 -11.61 11.72 -32.05
C LEU A 261 -11.09 12.50 -33.24
N HIS A 262 -10.24 13.48 -32.99
CA HIS A 262 -9.61 14.28 -34.04
C HIS A 262 -8.74 13.41 -34.95
N ALA A 263 -7.86 12.60 -34.38
CA ALA A 263 -7.02 11.70 -35.18
C ALA A 263 -7.81 10.71 -36.03
N ALA A 264 -9.02 10.31 -35.60
CA ALA A 264 -9.89 9.44 -36.37
C ALA A 264 -10.46 10.11 -37.64
N ILE A 265 -10.61 11.43 -37.65
CA ILE A 265 -11.17 12.20 -38.80
C ILE A 265 -10.15 13.16 -39.44
N ASP A 266 -8.87 13.10 -39.02
CA ASP A 266 -7.81 13.99 -39.51
C ASP A 266 -7.71 13.99 -41.06
N ASP A 267 -7.70 12.82 -41.67
CA ASP A 267 -7.69 12.67 -43.15
C ASP A 267 -8.92 13.34 -43.80
N GLN A 268 -10.09 13.32 -43.15
CA GLN A 268 -11.31 13.92 -43.66
C GLN A 268 -11.29 15.45 -43.52
N LEU A 269 -10.60 15.98 -42.46
CA LEU A 269 -10.46 17.40 -42.19
C LEU A 269 -9.27 18.06 -42.90
N GLY A 270 -8.36 17.29 -43.48
CA GLY A 270 -7.08 17.74 -44.00
C GLY A 270 -7.12 18.91 -44.98
N SER A 271 -8.27 19.15 -45.68
CA SER A 271 -8.42 20.29 -46.58
C SER A 271 -8.64 21.64 -45.87
N ILE A 272 -9.08 21.63 -44.62
CA ILE A 272 -9.37 22.83 -43.81
C ILE A 272 -8.41 23.02 -42.64
N GLU A 273 -7.59 22.02 -42.36
CA GLU A 273 -6.65 22.04 -41.28
C GLU A 273 -5.20 22.32 -41.70
N THR A 274 -4.51 22.98 -40.80
CA THR A 274 -3.06 23.17 -40.91
C THR A 274 -2.46 22.72 -39.59
N PRO A 275 -1.56 21.72 -39.55
CA PRO A 275 -1.03 21.21 -38.31
C PRO A 275 -0.25 22.27 -37.54
N GLY A 276 -0.64 22.44 -36.27
CA GLY A 276 0.13 23.14 -35.25
C GLY A 276 1.24 22.25 -34.68
N ARG A 277 2.10 22.84 -33.90
CA ARG A 277 3.16 22.12 -33.20
C ARG A 277 3.49 22.82 -31.89
N ASP A 278 3.53 22.08 -30.81
CA ASP A 278 4.01 22.56 -29.51
C ASP A 278 5.51 22.95 -29.60
N ALA A 279 5.90 23.93 -28.79
CA ALA A 279 7.30 24.18 -28.54
C ALA A 279 7.94 22.96 -27.85
N THR A 280 9.18 22.70 -28.15
CA THR A 280 9.97 21.65 -27.52
C THR A 280 11.41 22.11 -27.37
N PHE A 281 12.30 21.22 -27.01
CA PHE A 281 13.71 21.51 -26.87
C PHE A 281 14.55 20.59 -27.75
N ARG A 282 15.68 21.08 -28.17
CA ARG A 282 16.74 20.27 -28.77
C ARG A 282 18.08 20.65 -28.15
N ILE A 283 18.95 19.67 -28.03
CA ILE A 283 20.27 19.92 -27.50
C ILE A 283 21.24 20.20 -28.68
N ARG A 284 21.85 21.36 -28.68
CA ARG A 284 22.90 21.72 -29.61
C ARG A 284 24.17 22.10 -28.87
N GLN A 285 25.27 21.45 -29.19
CA GLN A 285 26.57 21.69 -28.54
C GLN A 285 26.50 21.62 -26.99
N GLY A 286 25.66 20.72 -26.47
CA GLY A 286 25.48 20.57 -25.03
C GLY A 286 24.60 21.63 -24.33
N VAL A 287 23.89 22.46 -25.10
CA VAL A 287 23.00 23.50 -24.58
C VAL A 287 21.57 23.27 -25.09
N PRO A 288 20.55 23.31 -24.21
CA PRO A 288 19.16 23.29 -24.61
C PRO A 288 18.78 24.52 -25.41
N GLN A 289 18.09 24.31 -26.51
CA GLN A 289 17.53 25.40 -27.35
C GLN A 289 16.06 25.13 -27.59
N VAL A 290 15.23 26.15 -27.39
CA VAL A 290 13.80 26.07 -27.67
C VAL A 290 13.58 25.88 -29.16
N VAL A 291 12.81 24.90 -29.53
CA VAL A 291 12.23 24.73 -30.86
C VAL A 291 10.88 25.41 -30.85
N SER A 292 10.71 26.42 -31.70
CA SER A 292 9.50 27.25 -31.68
C SER A 292 8.23 26.44 -31.97
N SER A 293 7.18 26.78 -31.26
CA SER A 293 5.82 26.33 -31.54
C SER A 293 5.36 26.89 -32.92
N LYS A 294 4.40 26.21 -33.47
CA LYS A 294 3.70 26.67 -34.69
C LYS A 294 2.21 26.67 -34.38
N VAL A 295 1.56 27.81 -34.59
CA VAL A 295 0.11 27.91 -34.54
C VAL A 295 -0.49 27.09 -35.68
N GLY A 296 -1.46 26.29 -35.35
CA GLY A 296 -2.24 25.53 -36.32
C GLY A 296 -3.55 26.26 -36.67
N ARG A 297 -4.29 25.67 -37.56
CA ARG A 297 -5.69 25.98 -37.84
C ARG A 297 -6.44 24.67 -37.95
N GLY A 298 -7.59 24.57 -37.32
CA GLY A 298 -8.39 23.35 -37.36
C GLY A 298 -9.47 23.39 -36.32
N VAL A 299 -10.00 22.21 -36.02
CA VAL A 299 -10.99 21.98 -34.97
C VAL A 299 -10.27 21.76 -33.67
N GLU A 300 -10.70 22.44 -32.61
CA GLU A 300 -10.15 22.23 -31.27
C GLU A 300 -10.64 20.89 -30.67
N ASP A 301 -9.70 20.12 -30.11
CA ASP A 301 -9.97 18.78 -29.57
C ASP A 301 -11.05 18.78 -28.49
N GLU A 302 -11.06 19.79 -27.61
CA GLU A 302 -12.06 19.90 -26.53
C GLU A 302 -13.44 20.29 -27.05
N GLU A 303 -13.51 21.18 -28.07
CA GLU A 303 -14.78 21.53 -28.74
C GLU A 303 -15.35 20.29 -29.45
N LEU A 304 -14.51 19.53 -30.16
CA LEU A 304 -14.92 18.29 -30.80
C LEU A 304 -15.45 17.27 -29.76
N ALA A 305 -14.73 17.03 -28.68
CA ALA A 305 -15.12 16.08 -27.65
C ALA A 305 -16.43 16.49 -26.97
N SER A 306 -16.60 17.76 -26.62
CA SER A 306 -17.79 18.28 -25.98
C SER A 306 -19.02 18.24 -26.91
N SER A 307 -18.82 18.60 -28.18
CA SER A 307 -19.86 18.55 -29.19
C SER A 307 -20.33 17.11 -29.44
N VAL A 308 -19.39 16.19 -29.66
CA VAL A 308 -19.70 14.76 -29.83
C VAL A 308 -20.41 14.20 -28.58
N ALA A 309 -19.91 14.52 -27.38
CA ALA A 309 -20.54 14.05 -26.13
C ALA A 309 -22.02 14.46 -26.02
N SER A 310 -22.38 15.65 -26.50
CA SER A 310 -23.74 16.18 -26.43
C SER A 310 -24.79 15.35 -27.20
N VAL A 311 -24.37 14.57 -28.19
CA VAL A 311 -25.25 13.81 -29.08
C VAL A 311 -25.13 12.28 -28.90
N LEU A 312 -24.27 11.76 -28.00
CA LEU A 312 -24.09 10.31 -27.82
C LEU A 312 -25.37 9.60 -27.33
N GLY A 313 -26.24 10.29 -26.61
CA GLY A 313 -27.53 9.77 -26.16
C GLY A 313 -28.66 9.92 -27.19
N ALA A 314 -28.45 10.64 -28.30
CA ALA A 314 -29.47 10.88 -29.30
C ALA A 314 -29.70 9.66 -30.22
N PRO A 315 -30.89 9.54 -30.86
CA PRO A 315 -31.15 8.55 -31.89
C PRO A 315 -30.15 8.65 -33.05
N ALA A 316 -29.90 7.54 -33.73
CA ALA A 316 -28.90 7.44 -34.80
C ALA A 316 -29.02 8.50 -35.89
N GLY A 317 -30.24 8.96 -36.23
CA GLY A 317 -30.47 9.98 -37.25
C GLY A 317 -30.21 11.43 -36.81
N ASP A 318 -30.08 11.67 -35.52
CA ASP A 318 -29.98 13.01 -34.91
C ASP A 318 -28.56 13.32 -34.41
N ARG A 319 -27.58 12.49 -34.77
CA ARG A 319 -26.17 12.61 -34.29
C ARG A 319 -25.33 13.46 -35.25
N THR A 320 -25.70 14.73 -35.39
CA THR A 320 -24.93 15.70 -36.18
C THR A 320 -24.48 16.83 -35.26
N VAL A 321 -23.22 17.17 -35.31
CA VAL A 321 -22.62 18.29 -34.55
C VAL A 321 -21.93 19.25 -35.52
N THR A 322 -21.90 20.52 -35.15
CA THR A 322 -21.15 21.56 -35.86
C THR A 322 -20.03 22.03 -34.96
N VAL A 323 -18.81 22.07 -35.48
CA VAL A 323 -17.60 22.54 -34.80
C VAL A 323 -16.95 23.68 -35.56
N SER A 324 -16.27 24.55 -34.83
CA SER A 324 -15.60 25.71 -35.37
C SER A 324 -14.22 25.35 -35.91
N VAL A 325 -13.87 25.92 -37.09
CA VAL A 325 -12.51 25.85 -37.64
C VAL A 325 -11.80 27.13 -37.31
N GLY A 326 -11.02 27.13 -36.27
CA GLY A 326 -10.34 28.29 -35.72
C GLY A 326 -8.82 28.18 -35.72
N VAL A 327 -8.20 29.14 -35.07
CA VAL A 327 -6.77 29.07 -34.73
C VAL A 327 -6.62 28.01 -33.64
N ARG A 328 -5.73 27.05 -33.89
CA ARG A 328 -5.39 25.99 -32.92
C ARG A 328 -4.09 26.37 -32.23
N GLU A 329 -4.22 26.91 -31.05
CA GLU A 329 -3.04 27.29 -30.30
C GLU A 329 -2.26 26.06 -29.83
N PRO A 330 -0.93 26.12 -29.84
CA PRO A 330 -0.10 25.06 -29.30
C PRO A 330 -0.30 24.97 -27.79
N LYS A 331 -0.34 23.76 -27.24
CA LYS A 331 -0.44 23.52 -25.77
C LYS A 331 0.74 24.13 -25.03
N LEU A 332 1.92 24.13 -25.67
CA LEU A 332 3.12 24.80 -25.20
C LEU A 332 3.60 25.80 -26.23
N THR A 333 3.44 27.08 -25.96
CA THR A 333 3.94 28.16 -26.80
C THR A 333 5.45 28.34 -26.68
N THR A 334 6.09 28.94 -27.65
CA THR A 334 7.53 29.30 -27.63
C THR A 334 7.88 30.13 -26.38
N ALA A 335 7.01 31.10 -26.03
CA ALA A 335 7.22 31.96 -24.86
C ALA A 335 7.15 31.18 -23.55
N GLN A 336 6.15 30.30 -23.41
CA GLN A 336 6.05 29.44 -22.24
C GLN A 336 7.26 28.51 -22.15
N ALA A 337 7.65 27.85 -23.25
CA ALA A 337 8.83 26.97 -23.27
C ALA A 337 10.11 27.72 -22.82
N ALA A 338 10.30 28.96 -23.27
CA ALA A 338 11.45 29.76 -22.88
C ALA A 338 11.48 30.10 -21.38
N SER A 339 10.32 30.12 -20.72
CA SER A 339 10.20 30.38 -19.26
C SER A 339 10.28 29.14 -18.38
N LEU A 340 10.37 27.93 -18.93
CA LEU A 340 10.37 26.68 -18.16
C LEU A 340 11.65 26.40 -17.38
N GLY A 341 12.70 27.21 -17.54
CA GLY A 341 13.94 27.06 -16.80
C GLY A 341 14.81 25.90 -17.26
N ILE A 342 14.67 25.46 -18.52
CA ILE A 342 15.52 24.40 -19.10
C ILE A 342 16.78 25.02 -19.68
N ASN A 343 17.81 25.18 -18.82
CA ASN A 343 19.00 25.98 -19.13
C ASN A 343 20.26 25.14 -19.36
N GLU A 344 20.43 24.07 -18.60
CA GLU A 344 21.66 23.30 -18.62
C GLU A 344 21.40 21.80 -18.30
N LYS A 345 22.45 21.01 -18.37
CA LYS A 345 22.38 19.58 -18.02
C LYS A 345 22.47 19.39 -16.51
N ILE A 346 21.41 18.89 -15.90
CA ILE A 346 21.36 18.58 -14.48
C ILE A 346 22.11 17.28 -14.17
N SER A 347 21.84 16.23 -14.95
CA SER A 347 22.46 14.92 -14.80
C SER A 347 22.57 14.19 -16.12
N SER A 348 23.42 13.17 -16.14
CA SER A 348 23.51 12.23 -17.25
C SER A 348 24.06 10.90 -16.75
N PHE A 349 23.45 9.81 -17.19
CA PHE A 349 23.95 8.48 -16.89
C PHE A 349 23.99 7.60 -18.14
N THR A 350 25.04 6.81 -18.28
CA THR A 350 25.22 5.87 -19.38
C THR A 350 25.39 4.46 -18.84
N GLN A 351 24.44 3.59 -19.17
CA GLN A 351 24.50 2.17 -18.86
C GLN A 351 25.06 1.39 -20.05
N LYS A 352 26.14 0.64 -19.82
CA LYS A 352 26.69 -0.29 -20.80
C LYS A 352 26.04 -1.67 -20.67
N TYR A 353 25.89 -2.37 -21.79
CA TYR A 353 25.36 -3.74 -21.83
C TYR A 353 26.01 -4.53 -22.99
N PRO A 354 26.09 -5.87 -22.89
CA PRO A 354 26.56 -6.71 -24.00
C PRO A 354 25.64 -6.57 -25.22
N TYR A 355 26.24 -6.55 -26.40
CA TYR A 355 25.46 -6.53 -27.64
C TYR A 355 24.57 -7.76 -27.78
N ALA A 356 23.33 -7.52 -28.16
CA ALA A 356 22.39 -8.51 -28.68
C ALA A 356 21.37 -7.78 -29.56
N ALA A 357 20.96 -8.37 -30.66
CA ALA A 357 20.04 -7.73 -31.62
C ALA A 357 18.74 -7.29 -30.94
N TYR A 358 18.14 -8.16 -30.15
CA TYR A 358 16.91 -7.85 -29.39
C TYR A 358 17.10 -6.69 -28.39
N ARG A 359 18.27 -6.61 -27.73
CA ARG A 359 18.57 -5.48 -26.82
C ARG A 359 18.64 -4.16 -27.59
N SER A 360 19.33 -4.15 -28.71
CA SER A 360 19.44 -2.95 -29.55
C SER A 360 18.05 -2.47 -29.99
N GLN A 361 17.18 -3.39 -30.39
CA GLN A 361 15.80 -3.06 -30.75
C GLN A 361 14.98 -2.58 -29.57
N ASN A 362 14.88 -3.38 -28.48
CA ASN A 362 13.99 -3.10 -27.35
C ASN A 362 14.44 -1.88 -26.54
N ILE A 363 15.74 -1.73 -26.30
CA ILE A 363 16.30 -0.56 -25.61
C ILE A 363 16.23 0.68 -26.50
N GLY A 364 16.46 0.51 -27.81
CA GLY A 364 16.31 1.58 -28.79
C GLY A 364 14.89 2.12 -28.82
N GLN A 365 13.90 1.25 -28.90
CA GLN A 365 12.48 1.62 -28.85
C GLN A 365 12.11 2.36 -27.56
N ALA A 366 12.59 1.87 -26.40
CA ALA A 366 12.38 2.54 -25.13
C ALA A 366 13.06 3.92 -25.09
N ALA A 367 14.31 4.02 -25.58
CA ALA A 367 15.04 5.29 -25.61
C ALA A 367 14.37 6.32 -26.52
N GLU A 368 13.87 5.92 -27.69
CA GLU A 368 13.15 6.80 -28.61
C GLU A 368 11.92 7.41 -27.93
N ARG A 369 11.17 6.62 -27.20
CA ARG A 369 9.96 7.09 -26.48
C ARG A 369 10.27 7.95 -25.25
N ILE A 370 11.37 7.69 -24.56
CA ILE A 370 11.84 8.52 -23.44
C ILE A 370 12.39 9.86 -23.94
N ASN A 371 13.01 9.86 -25.12
CA ASN A 371 13.67 11.04 -25.65
C ASN A 371 12.67 12.13 -26.01
N GLY A 372 12.87 13.32 -25.47
CA GLY A 372 11.97 14.46 -25.68
C GLY A 372 10.88 14.63 -24.64
N THR A 373 10.87 13.80 -23.59
CA THR A 373 9.92 13.95 -22.49
C THR A 373 10.14 15.26 -21.75
N LEU A 374 9.08 16.05 -21.63
CA LEU A 374 9.04 17.26 -20.83
C LEU A 374 8.22 16.95 -19.56
N LEU A 375 8.80 17.16 -18.40
CA LEU A 375 8.18 16.91 -17.10
C LEU A 375 8.00 18.24 -16.36
N MET A 376 6.76 18.68 -16.24
CA MET A 376 6.43 19.94 -15.57
C MET A 376 6.62 19.84 -14.04
N PRO A 377 6.71 20.96 -13.31
CA PRO A 377 6.71 20.95 -11.86
C PRO A 377 5.52 20.18 -11.28
N GLY A 378 5.77 19.27 -10.34
CA GLY A 378 4.77 18.43 -9.72
C GLY A 378 4.34 17.18 -10.51
N GLU A 379 4.71 17.07 -11.78
CA GLU A 379 4.37 15.91 -12.61
C GLU A 379 5.20 14.67 -12.25
N THR A 380 4.55 13.53 -12.39
CA THR A 380 5.16 12.22 -12.18
C THR A 380 5.42 11.54 -13.52
N PHE A 381 6.68 11.18 -13.75
CA PHE A 381 7.07 10.33 -14.86
C PHE A 381 6.71 8.87 -14.55
N SER A 382 6.12 8.18 -15.51
CA SER A 382 5.90 6.72 -15.51
C SER A 382 6.64 6.13 -16.69
N LEU A 383 7.53 5.18 -16.43
CA LEU A 383 8.25 4.53 -17.53
C LEU A 383 7.32 3.63 -18.33
N ASN A 384 6.44 2.89 -17.68
CA ASN A 384 5.49 2.03 -18.39
C ASN A 384 4.58 2.84 -19.32
N ASP A 385 4.02 3.96 -18.85
CA ASP A 385 3.17 4.81 -19.69
C ASP A 385 3.97 5.44 -20.86
N THR A 386 5.24 5.79 -20.63
CA THR A 386 6.11 6.39 -21.65
C THR A 386 6.51 5.39 -22.71
N ILE A 387 6.97 4.21 -22.31
CA ILE A 387 7.49 3.22 -23.28
C ILE A 387 6.43 2.24 -23.77
N LEU A 388 5.20 2.30 -23.23
CA LEU A 388 4.03 1.49 -23.52
C LEU A 388 4.22 0.00 -23.22
N GLU A 389 3.15 -0.77 -23.43
CA GLU A 389 3.20 -2.24 -23.33
C GLU A 389 4.21 -2.82 -24.31
N ARG A 390 4.96 -3.81 -23.86
CA ARG A 390 5.99 -4.46 -24.69
C ARG A 390 5.34 -5.48 -25.61
N THR A 391 4.76 -4.99 -26.69
CA THR A 391 4.14 -5.79 -27.75
C THR A 391 4.87 -5.61 -29.09
N VAL A 392 4.62 -6.50 -30.03
CA VAL A 392 5.18 -6.41 -31.38
C VAL A 392 4.69 -5.14 -32.11
N GLU A 393 3.42 -4.79 -31.91
CA GLU A 393 2.78 -3.58 -32.45
C GLU A 393 3.45 -2.31 -31.94
N ASN A 394 3.94 -2.33 -30.71
CA ASN A 394 4.69 -1.25 -30.09
C ASN A 394 6.19 -1.28 -30.44
N GLY A 395 6.62 -2.16 -31.35
CA GLY A 395 7.99 -2.22 -31.87
C GLY A 395 8.95 -3.07 -31.05
N TYR A 396 8.46 -3.86 -30.09
CA TYR A 396 9.29 -4.73 -29.25
C TYR A 396 9.41 -6.12 -29.85
N THR A 397 10.51 -6.80 -29.52
CA THR A 397 10.80 -8.17 -29.91
C THR A 397 11.12 -9.03 -28.71
N THR A 398 11.08 -10.34 -28.89
CA THR A 398 11.43 -11.34 -27.87
C THR A 398 12.91 -11.26 -27.50
N GLY A 399 13.20 -11.41 -26.23
CA GLY A 399 14.54 -11.46 -25.65
C GLY A 399 14.49 -11.95 -24.20
N TYR A 400 15.65 -12.10 -23.58
CA TYR A 400 15.70 -12.64 -22.22
C TYR A 400 15.25 -11.63 -21.17
N VAL A 401 14.32 -12.07 -20.30
CA VAL A 401 13.86 -11.38 -19.10
C VAL A 401 14.18 -12.19 -17.85
N VAL A 402 14.25 -11.55 -16.70
CA VAL A 402 14.37 -12.22 -15.40
C VAL A 402 12.97 -12.65 -14.96
N GLY A 403 12.72 -13.95 -14.89
CA GLY A 403 11.48 -14.54 -14.44
C GLY A 403 11.45 -14.79 -12.94
N GLU A 404 10.43 -15.53 -12.51
CA GLU A 404 10.25 -15.95 -11.12
C GLU A 404 11.47 -16.79 -10.64
N GLY A 405 11.86 -16.57 -9.38
CA GLY A 405 13.05 -17.23 -8.82
C GLY A 405 14.39 -16.77 -9.42
N GLY A 406 14.42 -15.71 -10.25
CA GLY A 406 15.64 -15.21 -10.88
C GLY A 406 16.06 -15.99 -12.14
N VAL A 407 15.21 -16.88 -12.64
CA VAL A 407 15.49 -17.70 -13.83
C VAL A 407 15.24 -16.86 -15.08
N PHE A 408 16.17 -16.91 -16.05
CA PHE A 408 15.97 -16.24 -17.34
C PHE A 408 14.97 -17.02 -18.21
N ARG A 409 14.07 -16.28 -18.84
CA ARG A 409 13.15 -16.80 -19.83
C ARG A 409 13.05 -15.85 -21.03
N GLU A 410 12.60 -16.36 -22.16
CA GLU A 410 12.30 -15.51 -23.29
C GLU A 410 10.92 -14.87 -23.15
N ASP A 411 10.86 -13.56 -23.39
CA ASP A 411 9.61 -12.80 -23.37
C ASP A 411 9.78 -11.50 -24.19
N LEU A 412 8.66 -10.85 -24.54
CA LEU A 412 8.68 -9.56 -25.24
C LEU A 412 9.32 -8.46 -24.37
N GLY A 413 10.12 -7.61 -24.99
CA GLY A 413 10.78 -6.51 -24.30
C GLY A 413 12.03 -6.91 -23.50
N GLY A 414 12.60 -8.10 -23.76
CA GLY A 414 13.86 -8.52 -23.10
C GLY A 414 14.93 -7.42 -23.20
N GLY A 415 15.59 -7.14 -22.07
CA GLY A 415 16.61 -6.09 -21.95
C GLY A 415 16.11 -4.69 -21.56
N VAL A 416 14.80 -4.39 -21.59
CA VAL A 416 14.23 -3.07 -21.25
C VAL A 416 14.57 -2.63 -19.81
N SER A 417 14.87 -3.55 -18.90
CA SER A 417 15.39 -3.20 -17.57
C SER A 417 16.65 -2.32 -17.59
N ALA A 418 17.46 -2.40 -18.65
CA ALA A 418 18.58 -1.47 -18.80
C ALA A 418 18.09 -0.03 -19.00
N SER A 419 16.96 0.16 -19.71
CA SER A 419 16.34 1.48 -19.85
C SER A 419 15.78 1.98 -18.53
N ALA A 420 15.16 1.11 -17.73
CA ALA A 420 14.66 1.46 -16.40
C ALA A 420 15.81 1.89 -15.48
N THR A 421 16.87 1.08 -15.37
CA THR A 421 18.05 1.40 -14.54
C THR A 421 18.72 2.69 -15.01
N THR A 422 18.92 2.87 -16.33
CA THR A 422 19.56 4.09 -16.87
C THR A 422 18.74 5.34 -16.55
N THR A 423 17.43 5.27 -16.76
CA THR A 423 16.52 6.39 -16.51
C THR A 423 16.44 6.72 -15.02
N TRP A 424 16.32 5.69 -14.17
CA TRP A 424 16.31 5.90 -12.72
C TRP A 424 17.62 6.50 -12.21
N THR A 425 18.76 5.95 -12.62
CA THR A 425 20.06 6.46 -12.16
C THR A 425 20.27 7.91 -12.59
N ALA A 426 19.88 8.27 -13.81
CA ALA A 426 19.91 9.67 -14.26
C ALA A 426 18.95 10.55 -13.44
N ALA A 427 17.72 10.08 -13.15
CA ALA A 427 16.74 10.77 -12.30
C ALA A 427 17.21 10.93 -10.85
N PHE A 428 17.88 9.89 -10.32
CA PHE A 428 18.51 9.93 -9.01
C PHE A 428 19.51 11.08 -8.89
N TYR A 429 20.44 11.19 -9.83
CA TYR A 429 21.43 12.28 -9.83
C TYR A 429 20.86 13.64 -10.29
N ALA A 430 19.67 13.65 -10.91
CA ALA A 430 18.93 14.89 -11.21
C ALA A 430 18.17 15.44 -9.99
N GLY A 431 18.07 14.69 -8.89
CA GLY A 431 17.36 15.11 -7.69
C GLY A 431 15.85 14.84 -7.72
N MET A 432 15.34 14.08 -8.69
CA MET A 432 13.90 13.76 -8.78
C MET A 432 13.41 12.96 -7.58
N GLU A 433 12.21 13.25 -7.10
CA GLU A 433 11.60 12.51 -6.01
C GLU A 433 11.25 11.08 -6.44
N ARG A 434 11.65 10.09 -5.63
CA ARG A 434 11.31 8.69 -5.86
C ARG A 434 9.87 8.40 -5.51
N VAL A 435 9.07 7.94 -6.45
CA VAL A 435 7.68 7.50 -6.23
C VAL A 435 7.60 5.97 -6.20
N GLN A 436 8.16 5.30 -7.21
CA GLN A 436 8.18 3.84 -7.28
C GLN A 436 9.45 3.37 -7.98
N THR A 437 10.19 2.48 -7.34
CA THR A 437 11.33 1.76 -7.94
C THR A 437 11.35 0.34 -7.40
N VAL A 438 11.58 -0.62 -8.28
CA VAL A 438 11.68 -2.04 -7.90
C VAL A 438 13.03 -2.57 -8.39
N ALA A 439 13.80 -3.21 -7.51
CA ALA A 439 15.04 -3.88 -7.86
C ALA A 439 14.75 -5.23 -8.53
N HIS A 440 15.72 -5.77 -9.28
CA HIS A 440 15.61 -7.12 -9.80
C HIS A 440 15.63 -8.15 -8.66
N SER A 441 14.99 -9.29 -8.87
CA SER A 441 15.02 -10.43 -7.94
C SER A 441 16.40 -11.09 -7.83
N ILE A 442 17.31 -10.78 -8.77
CA ILE A 442 18.73 -11.15 -8.75
C ILE A 442 19.59 -9.92 -8.97
N TRP A 443 20.79 -9.88 -8.37
CA TRP A 443 21.73 -8.82 -8.66
C TRP A 443 22.39 -9.03 -10.03
N ILE A 444 22.24 -8.04 -10.89
CA ILE A 444 22.87 -8.00 -12.21
C ILE A 444 24.17 -7.18 -12.06
N SER A 445 25.32 -7.84 -12.17
CA SER A 445 26.64 -7.28 -11.83
C SER A 445 27.04 -6.01 -12.58
N ARG A 446 26.42 -5.70 -13.72
CA ARG A 446 26.65 -4.44 -14.46
C ARG A 446 25.92 -3.23 -13.87
N TYR A 447 24.99 -3.44 -12.92
CA TYR A 447 24.27 -2.36 -12.25
C TYR A 447 24.89 -2.09 -10.89
N GLU A 448 24.91 -0.84 -10.50
CA GLU A 448 25.28 -0.46 -9.14
C GLU A 448 24.21 -0.94 -8.17
N PRO A 449 24.58 -1.72 -7.15
CA PRO A 449 23.60 -2.18 -6.16
C PRO A 449 22.87 -1.02 -5.51
N GLY A 450 21.55 -1.12 -5.42
CA GLY A 450 20.69 -0.08 -4.83
C GLY A 450 20.30 1.07 -5.79
N LEU A 451 20.95 1.18 -6.96
CA LEU A 451 20.57 2.16 -8.00
C LEU A 451 19.88 1.51 -9.22
N GLU A 452 19.75 0.21 -9.22
CA GLU A 452 19.05 -0.50 -10.28
C GLU A 452 17.52 -0.32 -10.20
N ALA A 453 16.86 -0.41 -11.35
CA ALA A 453 15.41 -0.47 -11.46
C ALA A 453 14.99 -1.42 -12.57
N THR A 454 13.85 -2.07 -12.37
CA THR A 454 13.19 -2.88 -13.39
C THR A 454 11.72 -2.52 -13.49
N VAL A 455 11.06 -2.93 -14.56
CA VAL A 455 9.64 -2.70 -14.83
C VAL A 455 8.98 -3.95 -15.38
N ALA A 456 7.70 -4.11 -15.04
CA ALA A 456 6.83 -5.12 -15.64
C ALA A 456 5.45 -4.51 -15.90
N TRP A 457 4.95 -4.64 -17.13
CA TRP A 457 3.68 -4.05 -17.52
C TRP A 457 2.51 -4.59 -16.67
N GLY A 458 1.75 -3.65 -16.10
CA GLY A 458 0.60 -3.97 -15.26
C GLY A 458 0.91 -4.54 -13.87
N ILE A 459 2.21 -4.69 -13.50
CA ILE A 459 2.62 -5.26 -12.21
C ILE A 459 3.36 -4.22 -11.37
N PHE A 460 4.47 -3.67 -11.88
CA PHE A 460 5.24 -2.62 -11.22
C PHE A 460 5.92 -1.70 -12.24
N ASP A 461 6.23 -0.49 -11.81
CA ASP A 461 6.71 0.58 -12.66
C ASP A 461 7.96 1.26 -12.08
N LEU A 462 8.63 2.05 -12.90
CA LEU A 462 9.54 3.09 -12.47
C LEU A 462 8.80 4.43 -12.51
N LYS A 463 8.61 5.04 -11.34
CA LYS A 463 7.99 6.37 -11.22
C LYS A 463 8.85 7.29 -10.39
N PHE A 464 9.02 8.51 -10.88
CA PHE A 464 9.62 9.62 -10.14
C PHE A 464 8.88 10.91 -10.44
N ARG A 465 8.90 11.85 -9.50
CA ARG A 465 8.22 13.14 -9.61
C ARG A 465 9.24 14.27 -9.72
N ASN A 466 8.93 15.26 -10.55
CA ASN A 466 9.63 16.52 -10.55
C ASN A 466 9.12 17.40 -9.42
N ASP A 467 9.80 17.38 -8.28
CA ASP A 467 9.50 18.19 -7.09
C ASP A 467 10.22 19.54 -7.10
N THR A 468 10.78 19.93 -8.24
CA THR A 468 11.44 21.22 -8.41
C THR A 468 10.46 22.29 -8.96
N PRO A 469 10.75 23.57 -8.77
CA PRO A 469 9.90 24.64 -9.30
C PRO A 469 10.01 24.84 -10.81
N ASN A 470 10.97 24.22 -11.49
CA ASN A 470 11.23 24.33 -12.91
C ASN A 470 10.91 23.04 -13.65
N ALA A 471 10.61 23.13 -14.94
CA ALA A 471 10.43 21.92 -15.75
C ALA A 471 11.77 21.21 -16.00
N VAL A 472 11.65 19.93 -16.30
CA VAL A 472 12.79 19.07 -16.67
C VAL A 472 12.55 18.46 -18.04
N PHE A 473 13.54 18.57 -18.93
CA PHE A 473 13.52 17.94 -20.24
C PHE A 473 14.45 16.73 -20.25
N ILE A 474 13.95 15.59 -20.71
CA ILE A 474 14.68 14.33 -20.69
C ILE A 474 15.07 13.97 -22.10
N THR A 475 16.35 13.67 -22.31
CA THR A 475 16.86 13.13 -23.58
C THR A 475 17.40 11.73 -23.35
N ALA A 476 17.16 10.87 -24.33
CA ALA A 476 17.68 9.51 -24.32
C ALA A 476 18.25 9.14 -25.69
N GLY A 477 19.29 8.33 -25.70
CA GLY A 477 19.91 7.85 -26.93
C GLY A 477 20.67 6.55 -26.70
N THR A 478 20.85 5.76 -27.73
CA THR A 478 21.50 4.45 -27.65
C THR A 478 22.65 4.30 -28.65
N THR A 479 23.57 3.42 -28.29
CA THR A 479 24.50 2.74 -29.21
C THR A 479 24.18 1.24 -29.17
N PRO A 480 24.79 0.41 -30.00
CA PRO A 480 24.57 -1.05 -29.91
C PRO A 480 24.86 -1.68 -28.52
N THR A 481 25.64 -1.01 -27.67
CA THR A 481 26.13 -1.53 -26.39
C THR A 481 25.94 -0.59 -25.22
N SER A 482 25.23 0.52 -25.40
CA SER A 482 24.96 1.46 -24.30
C SER A 482 23.68 2.25 -24.53
N MET A 483 23.09 2.73 -23.44
CA MET A 483 22.04 3.73 -23.42
C MET A 483 22.49 4.88 -22.53
N THR A 484 22.23 6.11 -22.97
CA THR A 484 22.45 7.33 -22.19
C THR A 484 21.14 8.05 -22.00
N VAL A 485 20.85 8.45 -20.77
CA VAL A 485 19.73 9.34 -20.41
C VAL A 485 20.31 10.59 -19.75
N SER A 486 19.84 11.74 -20.16
CA SER A 486 20.25 13.04 -19.59
C SER A 486 19.03 13.87 -19.23
N PHE A 487 19.12 14.54 -18.09
CA PHE A 487 18.13 15.47 -17.58
C PHE A 487 18.64 16.89 -17.75
N TRP A 488 17.79 17.77 -18.26
CA TRP A 488 18.08 19.16 -18.59
C TRP A 488 17.07 20.06 -17.87
N GLY A 489 17.53 21.12 -17.25
CA GLY A 489 16.68 22.03 -16.47
C GLY A 489 17.52 23.05 -15.71
N THR A 490 17.01 23.48 -14.56
CA THR A 490 17.74 24.29 -13.60
C THR A 490 18.11 23.43 -12.39
N PRO A 491 19.40 23.25 -12.08
CA PRO A 491 19.81 22.48 -10.92
C PRO A 491 19.22 23.03 -9.63
N LYS A 492 18.64 22.17 -8.79
CA LYS A 492 18.21 22.50 -7.42
C LYS A 492 19.36 22.29 -6.43
N TYR A 493 20.21 21.33 -6.69
CA TYR A 493 21.32 20.91 -5.83
C TYR A 493 22.65 21.16 -6.49
N ASP A 494 23.65 21.57 -5.72
CA ASP A 494 25.03 21.75 -6.20
C ASP A 494 25.66 20.42 -6.62
N LYS A 495 25.31 19.36 -5.89
CA LYS A 495 25.80 17.99 -6.10
C LYS A 495 24.88 16.97 -5.45
N ILE A 496 24.76 15.81 -6.08
CA ILE A 496 24.11 14.62 -5.49
C ILE A 496 25.10 13.47 -5.54
N VAL A 497 25.24 12.74 -4.44
CA VAL A 497 26.13 11.59 -4.31
C VAL A 497 25.35 10.38 -3.82
N ALA A 498 25.67 9.21 -4.35
CA ALA A 498 25.24 7.94 -3.80
C ALA A 498 26.32 7.41 -2.85
N GLU A 499 26.00 7.21 -1.59
CA GLU A 499 26.88 6.58 -0.61
C GLU A 499 26.36 5.17 -0.32
N SER A 500 27.11 4.17 -0.78
CA SER A 500 26.76 2.77 -0.59
C SER A 500 27.36 2.24 0.70
N GLY A 501 26.53 1.62 1.54
CA GLY A 501 26.95 0.87 2.71
C GLY A 501 27.61 -0.47 2.35
N LEU A 502 27.95 -1.23 3.36
CA LEU A 502 28.44 -2.60 3.19
C LEU A 502 27.29 -3.55 2.85
N ARG A 503 27.62 -4.62 2.13
CA ARG A 503 26.68 -5.73 1.93
C ARG A 503 26.50 -6.47 3.26
N THR A 504 25.26 -6.62 3.68
CA THR A 504 24.86 -7.32 4.91
C THR A 504 23.89 -8.46 4.57
N ASN A 505 23.60 -9.32 5.54
CA ASN A 505 22.66 -10.43 5.38
C ASN A 505 22.97 -11.27 4.12
N VAL A 506 24.25 -11.57 3.90
CA VAL A 506 24.65 -12.37 2.73
C VAL A 506 24.13 -13.80 2.88
N VAL A 507 23.34 -14.24 1.91
CA VAL A 507 22.75 -15.58 1.85
C VAL A 507 23.34 -16.29 0.62
N PRO A 508 24.02 -17.42 0.79
CA PRO A 508 24.53 -18.20 -0.34
C PRO A 508 23.41 -18.64 -1.28
N PHE A 509 23.69 -18.63 -2.56
CA PHE A 509 22.73 -19.13 -3.55
C PHE A 509 22.46 -20.61 -3.38
N SER A 510 21.24 -21.04 -3.69
CA SER A 510 20.86 -22.45 -3.77
C SER A 510 20.93 -22.94 -5.21
N LYS A 511 21.34 -24.21 -5.39
CA LYS A 511 21.31 -24.85 -6.70
C LYS A 511 19.88 -25.35 -6.97
N LEU A 512 19.33 -24.96 -8.09
CA LEU A 512 18.09 -25.50 -8.63
C LEU A 512 18.43 -26.42 -9.80
N TYR A 513 17.76 -27.55 -9.87
CA TYR A 513 17.90 -28.49 -10.97
C TYR A 513 16.59 -28.47 -11.76
N ASN A 514 16.71 -28.30 -13.07
CA ASN A 514 15.59 -28.34 -13.99
C ASN A 514 15.93 -29.32 -15.12
N GLU A 515 15.07 -30.31 -15.36
CA GLU A 515 15.23 -31.32 -16.39
C GLU A 515 14.62 -30.93 -17.74
N ASP A 516 14.04 -29.72 -17.83
CA ASP A 516 13.51 -29.20 -19.10
C ASP A 516 14.65 -29.08 -20.13
N PRO A 517 14.53 -29.69 -21.32
CA PRO A 517 15.53 -29.56 -22.40
C PRO A 517 15.82 -28.12 -22.82
N ALA A 518 14.90 -27.21 -22.59
CA ALA A 518 15.07 -25.78 -22.85
C ALA A 518 15.77 -25.02 -21.71
N CYS A 519 16.12 -25.70 -20.62
CA CYS A 519 16.81 -25.08 -19.50
C CYS A 519 18.25 -24.73 -19.84
N GLU A 520 18.57 -23.42 -19.77
CA GLU A 520 19.95 -22.97 -19.92
C GLU A 520 20.65 -22.89 -18.56
N PRO A 521 21.89 -23.41 -18.43
CA PRO A 521 22.66 -23.30 -17.19
C PRO A 521 22.94 -21.85 -16.81
N GLN A 522 22.68 -21.50 -15.54
CA GLN A 522 22.92 -20.16 -15.01
C GLN A 522 23.84 -20.25 -13.79
N SER A 523 24.70 -19.23 -13.64
CA SER A 523 25.53 -19.09 -12.44
C SER A 523 24.70 -18.56 -11.29
N GLY A 524 24.83 -19.18 -10.11
CA GLY A 524 24.22 -18.65 -8.88
C GLY A 524 24.89 -17.36 -8.43
N ILE A 525 24.14 -16.53 -7.74
CA ILE A 525 24.59 -15.26 -7.17
C ILE A 525 24.08 -15.20 -5.74
N ASP A 526 24.96 -14.94 -4.77
CA ASP A 526 24.58 -14.79 -3.38
C ASP A 526 23.65 -13.60 -3.19
N GLY A 527 22.59 -13.79 -2.39
CA GLY A 527 21.70 -12.73 -1.96
C GLY A 527 22.39 -11.83 -0.93
N PHE A 528 22.02 -10.56 -0.90
CA PHE A 528 22.53 -9.62 0.10
C PHE A 528 21.58 -8.44 0.27
N THR A 529 21.74 -7.74 1.39
CA THR A 529 21.12 -6.43 1.64
C THR A 529 22.18 -5.34 1.53
N ILE A 530 21.82 -4.23 0.89
CA ILE A 530 22.67 -3.03 0.83
C ILE A 530 21.80 -1.80 1.06
N THR A 531 22.33 -0.83 1.78
CA THR A 531 21.73 0.50 1.93
C THR A 531 22.51 1.49 1.09
N VAL A 532 21.81 2.32 0.35
CA VAL A 532 22.39 3.41 -0.44
C VAL A 532 21.73 4.71 0.00
N ASP A 533 22.53 5.61 0.56
CA ASP A 533 22.09 6.94 0.95
C ASP A 533 22.24 7.88 -0.24
N ARG A 534 21.22 8.67 -0.49
CA ARG A 534 21.26 9.75 -1.46
C ARG A 534 21.57 11.05 -0.74
N VAL A 535 22.77 11.53 -0.93
CA VAL A 535 23.28 12.72 -0.26
C VAL A 535 23.17 13.93 -1.18
N PHE A 536 22.45 14.94 -0.73
CA PHE A 536 22.21 16.20 -1.44
C PHE A 536 23.08 17.29 -0.85
N TYR A 537 23.66 18.12 -1.69
CA TYR A 537 24.39 19.33 -1.31
C TYR A 537 23.67 20.54 -1.90
N GLU A 538 23.25 21.48 -1.07
CA GLU A 538 22.54 22.70 -1.47
C GLU A 538 23.12 23.88 -0.65
N GLY A 539 23.73 24.87 -1.30
CA GLY A 539 24.35 26.04 -0.63
C GLY A 539 25.40 25.65 0.40
N GLY A 540 26.11 24.54 0.20
CA GLY A 540 27.09 24.01 1.14
C GLY A 540 26.51 23.21 2.32
N GLN A 541 25.20 23.02 2.38
CA GLN A 541 24.52 22.17 3.37
C GLN A 541 24.33 20.76 2.82
N GLU A 542 24.55 19.76 3.67
CA GLU A 542 24.33 18.35 3.34
C GLU A 542 23.00 17.87 3.92
N THR A 543 22.22 17.13 3.09
CA THR A 543 20.98 16.45 3.49
C THR A 543 21.00 15.02 2.92
N ARG A 544 20.47 14.08 3.71
CA ARG A 544 20.40 12.65 3.31
C ARG A 544 18.96 12.20 3.16
#